data_d02e69d93a0af09ff34e1d40d420cdc2
#
_entry.id   d02e69d93a0af09ff34e1d40d420cdc2
#
_cell.length_a   1.000
_cell.length_b   1.000
_cell.length_c   1.000
_cell.angle_alpha   90.00
_cell.angle_beta   90.00
_cell.angle_gamma   90.00
#
_symmetry.space_group_name_H-M   'P 1'
#
loop_
_entity.id
_entity.type
_entity.pdbx_description
1 polymer ?
#
loop_
_entity_poly.entity_id
_entity_poly.type
_entity_poly.pdbx_seq_one_letter_code
_entity_poly.pdbx_strand_id
1 'polypeptide(L)'
;YHKELKECEIRIAVYRDPIDKIISGFYYCQEFKPGLNSLDHFLDTYPQQLKDNYIRIHCRTNTDMLGPDPSIYTHVYNMRDIDTKLLPFLEQLGGKKIQKTRLREHGTRTITEAQEAKAREVMAIDYKNGWCKELISSKI
;
A
#
# COMPACT_ATOMS: atom_id res chain seq x y z
N TYR A 1 18.33 -4.91 7.17
CA TYR A 1 16.93 -4.46 7.44
C TYR A 1 16.03 -5.63 7.86
N HIS A 2 15.93 -6.68 7.05
CA HIS A 2 15.11 -7.85 7.38
C HIS A 2 15.65 -8.70 8.52
N LYS A 3 16.95 -8.71 8.74
CA LYS A 3 17.58 -9.45 9.84
C LYS A 3 17.22 -8.84 11.19
N GLU A 4 17.34 -7.53 11.30
CA GLU A 4 16.98 -6.79 12.52
C GLU A 4 15.49 -6.90 12.83
N LEU A 5 14.65 -6.88 11.79
CA LEU A 5 13.21 -7.03 11.95
C LEU A 5 12.84 -8.38 12.57
N LYS A 6 13.51 -9.46 12.17
CA LYS A 6 13.25 -10.80 12.71
C LYS A 6 13.56 -10.96 14.20
N GLU A 7 14.39 -10.09 14.74
CA GLU A 7 14.75 -10.09 16.17
C GLU A 7 13.66 -9.46 17.05
N CYS A 8 12.71 -8.72 16.44
CA CYS A 8 11.59 -8.11 17.16
C CYS A 8 10.49 -9.16 17.41
N GLU A 9 9.97 -9.19 18.64
CA GLU A 9 8.86 -10.07 19.01
C GLU A 9 7.57 -9.70 18.28
N ILE A 10 7.28 -8.40 18.16
CA ILE A 10 6.11 -7.88 17.46
C ILE A 10 6.60 -7.13 16.21
N ARG A 11 6.13 -7.59 15.07
CA ARG A 11 6.47 -7.01 13.77
C ARG A 11 5.17 -6.70 13.02
N ILE A 12 4.92 -5.43 12.79
CA ILE A 12 3.68 -4.96 12.20
C ILE A 12 3.95 -4.45 10.79
N ALA A 13 3.15 -4.89 9.84
CA ALA A 13 3.11 -4.30 8.50
C ALA A 13 1.70 -3.77 8.22
N VAL A 14 1.66 -2.61 7.58
CA VAL A 14 0.44 -2.05 7.01
C VAL A 14 0.60 -2.03 5.50
N TYR A 15 -0.24 -2.77 4.82
CA TYR A 15 -0.25 -2.81 3.37
C TYR A 15 -1.51 -2.14 2.83
N ARG A 16 -1.48 -1.80 1.57
CA ARG A 16 -2.64 -1.34 0.83
C ARG A 16 -2.88 -2.28 -0.34
N ASP A 17 -4.14 -2.59 -0.66
CA ASP A 17 -4.43 -3.39 -1.84
C ASP A 17 -3.71 -2.81 -3.05
N PRO A 18 -3.06 -3.64 -3.89
CA PRO A 18 -2.16 -3.15 -4.93
C PRO A 18 -2.81 -2.16 -5.89
N ILE A 19 -4.02 -2.43 -6.36
CA ILE A 19 -4.73 -1.52 -7.26
C ILE A 19 -5.08 -0.21 -6.55
N ASP A 20 -5.62 -0.27 -5.34
CA ASP A 20 -5.90 0.92 -4.54
C ASP A 20 -4.64 1.75 -4.31
N LYS A 21 -3.52 1.08 -4.07
CA LYS A 21 -2.24 1.72 -3.81
C LYS A 21 -1.76 2.55 -5.00
N ILE A 22 -1.74 1.96 -6.19
CA ILE A 22 -1.24 2.64 -7.37
C ILE A 22 -2.18 3.76 -7.84
N ILE A 23 -3.49 3.53 -7.79
CA ILE A 23 -4.48 4.54 -8.20
C ILE A 23 -4.47 5.73 -7.24
N SER A 24 -4.49 5.48 -5.94
CA SER A 24 -4.38 6.58 -4.95
C SER A 24 -3.05 7.31 -5.03
N GLY A 25 -1.96 6.57 -5.23
CA GLY A 25 -0.64 7.16 -5.39
C GLY A 25 -0.57 8.08 -6.60
N PHE A 26 -1.12 7.65 -7.73
CA PHE A 26 -1.21 8.48 -8.93
C PHE A 26 -1.95 9.79 -8.68
N TYR A 27 -3.16 9.72 -8.14
CA TYR A 27 -3.96 10.92 -7.90
C TYR A 27 -3.36 11.83 -6.84
N TYR A 28 -2.70 11.27 -5.85
CA TYR A 28 -1.97 12.06 -4.86
C TYR A 28 -0.80 12.81 -5.52
N CYS A 29 0.00 12.12 -6.32
CA CYS A 29 1.13 12.73 -7.02
C CYS A 29 0.69 13.78 -8.06
N GLN A 30 -0.46 13.58 -8.69
CA GLN A 30 -1.00 14.49 -9.68
C GLN A 30 -1.19 15.93 -9.12
N GLU A 31 -1.51 16.05 -7.84
CA GLU A 31 -1.67 17.35 -7.19
C GLU A 31 -0.35 18.14 -7.14
N PHE A 32 0.78 17.46 -7.12
CA PHE A 32 2.10 18.08 -6.93
C PHE A 32 3.02 17.95 -8.15
N LYS A 33 2.63 17.15 -9.13
CA LYS A 33 3.41 16.89 -10.35
C LYS A 33 2.55 17.20 -11.58
N PRO A 34 2.65 18.43 -12.14
CA PRO A 34 1.78 18.85 -13.24
C PRO A 34 1.88 18.00 -14.50
N GLY A 35 2.98 17.28 -14.69
CA GLY A 35 3.17 16.38 -15.83
C GLY A 35 2.37 15.07 -15.74
N LEU A 36 1.80 14.75 -14.59
CA LEU A 36 0.96 13.55 -14.40
C LEU A 36 -0.49 13.87 -14.72
N ASN A 37 -0.86 13.85 -16.00
CA ASN A 37 -2.19 14.22 -16.45
C ASN A 37 -3.05 13.07 -16.98
N SER A 38 -2.47 11.87 -17.13
CA SER A 38 -3.18 10.70 -17.66
C SER A 38 -2.80 9.45 -16.87
N LEU A 39 -3.81 8.78 -16.30
CA LEU A 39 -3.63 7.49 -15.64
C LEU A 39 -3.16 6.42 -16.62
N ASP A 40 -3.72 6.39 -17.83
CA ASP A 40 -3.32 5.43 -18.86
C ASP A 40 -1.83 5.58 -19.20
N HIS A 41 -1.37 6.79 -19.44
CA HIS A 41 0.04 7.07 -19.72
C HIS A 41 0.92 6.70 -18.53
N PHE A 42 0.49 7.02 -17.32
CA PHE A 42 1.21 6.66 -16.10
C PHE A 42 1.38 5.15 -15.96
N LEU A 43 0.31 4.38 -16.16
CA LEU A 43 0.37 2.93 -16.09
C LEU A 43 1.25 2.33 -17.19
N ASP A 44 1.18 2.86 -18.41
CA ASP A 44 1.99 2.40 -19.54
C ASP A 44 3.48 2.70 -19.36
N THR A 45 3.82 3.75 -18.62
CA THR A 45 5.21 4.18 -18.38
C THR A 45 5.64 4.01 -16.92
N TYR A 46 4.98 3.13 -16.20
CA TYR A 46 5.17 2.95 -14.75
C TYR A 46 6.65 2.80 -14.33
N PRO A 47 7.48 1.94 -14.96
CA PRO A 47 8.88 1.80 -14.56
C PRO A 47 9.67 3.11 -14.69
N GLN A 48 9.39 3.89 -15.73
CA GLN A 48 10.04 5.18 -15.95
C GLN A 48 9.58 6.23 -14.94
N GLN A 49 8.31 6.20 -14.56
CA GLN A 49 7.74 7.13 -13.57
C GLN A 49 8.39 6.95 -12.19
N LEU A 50 8.77 5.72 -11.83
CA LEU A 50 9.41 5.41 -10.55
C LEU A 50 10.84 5.96 -10.42
N LYS A 51 11.42 6.51 -11.47
CA LYS A 51 12.71 7.22 -11.42
C LYS A 51 12.58 8.56 -10.68
N ASP A 52 11.40 9.16 -10.66
CA ASP A 52 11.11 10.31 -9.81
C ASP A 52 10.90 9.82 -8.38
N ASN A 53 11.73 10.32 -7.45
CA ASN A 53 11.69 9.88 -6.05
C ASN A 53 10.36 10.15 -5.37
N TYR A 54 9.69 11.27 -5.68
CA TYR A 54 8.40 11.61 -5.10
C TYR A 54 7.33 10.61 -5.55
N ILE A 55 7.29 10.32 -6.86
CA ILE A 55 6.36 9.33 -7.41
C ILE A 55 6.66 7.95 -6.83
N ARG A 56 7.92 7.57 -6.76
CA ARG A 56 8.33 6.26 -6.23
C ARG A 56 7.85 6.06 -4.80
N ILE A 57 8.01 7.03 -3.94
CA ILE A 57 7.59 6.92 -2.54
C ILE A 57 6.09 6.63 -2.43
N HIS A 58 5.28 7.23 -3.28
CA HIS A 58 3.80 7.11 -3.21
C HIS A 58 3.23 5.98 -4.05
N CYS A 59 3.95 5.52 -5.08
CA CYS A 59 3.41 4.58 -6.06
C CYS A 59 4.14 3.23 -6.13
N ARG A 60 5.20 3.01 -5.34
CA ARG A 60 5.91 1.74 -5.32
C ARG A 60 5.05 0.60 -4.79
N THR A 61 5.43 -0.63 -5.11
CA THR A 61 4.72 -1.82 -4.65
C THR A 61 4.86 -2.04 -3.15
N ASN A 62 3.95 -2.80 -2.55
CA ASN A 62 4.11 -3.28 -1.17
C ASN A 62 5.38 -4.13 -1.05
N THR A 63 5.68 -4.93 -2.05
CA THR A 63 6.89 -5.75 -2.09
C THR A 63 8.16 -4.90 -1.98
N ASP A 64 8.24 -3.80 -2.73
CA ASP A 64 9.38 -2.88 -2.64
C ASP A 64 9.48 -2.21 -1.26
N MET A 65 8.35 -1.92 -0.65
CA MET A 65 8.30 -1.24 0.65
C MET A 65 8.46 -2.18 1.84
N LEU A 66 7.82 -3.35 1.81
CA LEU A 66 7.67 -4.25 2.94
C LEU A 66 8.42 -5.58 2.78
N GLY A 67 9.00 -5.82 1.61
CA GLY A 67 9.71 -7.05 1.29
C GLY A 67 8.82 -8.09 0.60
N PRO A 68 9.42 -9.19 0.14
CA PRO A 68 8.74 -10.18 -0.69
C PRO A 68 7.89 -11.19 0.09
N ASP A 69 7.97 -11.20 1.42
CA ASP A 69 7.33 -12.23 2.23
C ASP A 69 6.53 -11.63 3.39
N PRO A 70 5.18 -11.58 3.28
CA PRO A 70 4.34 -11.10 4.38
C PRO A 70 4.48 -11.93 5.67
N SER A 71 4.89 -13.18 5.59
CA SER A 71 4.95 -14.07 6.75
C SER A 71 6.04 -13.72 7.76
N ILE A 72 6.98 -12.83 7.40
CA ILE A 72 7.97 -12.34 8.37
C ILE A 72 7.36 -11.42 9.43
N TYR A 73 6.16 -10.88 9.16
CA TYR A 73 5.45 -10.02 10.08
C TYR A 73 4.53 -10.84 10.99
N THR A 74 4.45 -10.45 12.27
CA THR A 74 3.56 -11.10 13.24
C THR A 74 2.12 -10.60 13.10
N HIS A 75 1.96 -9.36 12.63
CA HIS A 75 0.66 -8.71 12.44
C HIS A 75 0.67 -7.96 11.11
N VAL A 76 -0.31 -8.24 10.27
CA VAL A 76 -0.46 -7.60 8.96
C VAL A 76 -1.84 -7.00 8.86
N TYR A 77 -1.91 -5.70 8.63
CA TYR A 77 -3.16 -4.95 8.53
C TYR A 77 -3.31 -4.30 7.16
N ASN A 78 -4.53 -4.33 6.63
CA ASN A 78 -4.87 -3.49 5.48
C ASN A 78 -5.01 -2.05 5.96
N MET A 79 -4.53 -1.09 5.17
CA MET A 79 -4.64 0.34 5.50
C MET A 79 -6.09 0.76 5.76
N ARG A 80 -7.08 0.13 5.13
CA ARG A 80 -8.50 0.37 5.37
C ARG A 80 -8.96 -0.02 6.78
N ASP A 81 -8.24 -0.92 7.43
CA ASP A 81 -8.57 -1.45 8.76
C ASP A 81 -7.76 -0.79 9.88
N ILE A 82 -7.07 0.33 9.60
CA ILE A 82 -6.26 1.02 10.61
C ILE A 82 -7.11 1.39 11.81
N ASP A 83 -8.24 2.06 11.60
CA ASP A 83 -9.08 2.56 12.68
C ASP A 83 -9.78 1.45 13.45
N THR A 84 -10.15 0.37 12.79
CA THR A 84 -10.96 -0.70 13.38
C THR A 84 -10.15 -1.84 13.96
N LYS A 85 -8.91 -2.04 13.51
CA LYS A 85 -8.07 -3.17 13.92
C LYS A 85 -6.71 -2.75 14.44
N LEU A 86 -5.98 -1.91 13.72
CA LEU A 86 -4.61 -1.56 14.11
C LEU A 86 -4.57 -0.64 15.32
N LEU A 87 -5.32 0.45 15.33
CA LEU A 87 -5.32 1.39 16.45
C LEU A 87 -5.78 0.75 17.75
N PRO A 88 -6.86 -0.06 17.79
CA PRO A 88 -7.21 -0.81 19.01
C PRO A 88 -6.12 -1.75 19.49
N PHE A 89 -5.43 -2.41 18.58
CA PHE A 89 -4.29 -3.28 18.93
C PHE A 89 -3.14 -2.49 19.55
N LEU A 90 -2.78 -1.33 18.97
CA LEU A 90 -1.73 -0.46 19.50
C LEU A 90 -2.12 0.13 20.85
N GLU A 91 -3.38 0.52 21.03
CA GLU A 91 -3.91 0.99 22.33
C GLU A 91 -3.79 -0.09 23.41
N GLN A 92 -4.12 -1.34 23.06
CA GLN A 92 -3.99 -2.48 23.96
C GLN A 92 -2.54 -2.70 24.40
N LEU A 93 -1.58 -2.62 23.45
CA LEU A 93 -0.17 -2.76 23.74
C LEU A 93 0.39 -1.63 24.59
N GLY A 94 0.03 -0.39 24.27
CA GLY A 94 0.55 0.81 24.94
C GLY A 94 -0.24 1.25 26.17
N GLY A 95 -1.43 0.71 26.38
CA GLY A 95 -2.31 1.09 27.49
C GLY A 95 -2.86 2.54 27.41
N LYS A 96 -2.73 3.18 26.26
CA LYS A 96 -3.16 4.57 26.03
C LYS A 96 -4.08 4.66 24.83
N LYS A 97 -5.09 5.52 24.93
CA LYS A 97 -5.98 5.81 23.80
C LYS A 97 -5.25 6.65 22.76
N ILE A 98 -5.37 6.26 21.49
CA ILE A 98 -4.76 6.95 20.37
C ILE A 98 -5.78 7.90 19.75
N GLN A 99 -5.40 9.17 19.62
CA GLN A 99 -6.22 10.16 18.96
C GLN A 99 -6.10 10.01 17.45
N LYS A 100 -7.24 9.87 16.78
CA LYS A 100 -7.29 9.77 15.32
C LYS A 100 -7.20 11.15 14.70
N THR A 101 -6.27 11.32 13.76
CA THR A 101 -6.16 12.52 12.94
C THR A 101 -6.30 12.14 11.49
N ARG A 102 -7.39 12.54 10.85
CA ARG A 102 -7.59 12.36 9.43
C ARG A 102 -7.24 13.65 8.70
N LEU A 103 -6.14 13.63 7.96
CA LEU A 103 -5.68 14.78 7.20
C LEU A 103 -6.31 14.85 5.81
N ARG A 104 -6.65 13.70 5.21
CA ARG A 104 -7.26 13.62 3.87
C ARG A 104 -8.16 12.40 3.77
N GLU A 105 -9.36 12.61 3.30
CA GLU A 105 -10.25 11.56 2.82
C GLU A 105 -10.40 11.72 1.30
N HIS A 106 -10.01 10.70 0.56
CA HIS A 106 -10.30 10.61 -0.85
C HIS A 106 -11.43 9.61 -1.03
N GLY A 107 -12.51 10.03 -1.70
CA GLY A 107 -13.58 9.13 -2.09
C GLY A 107 -13.07 8.01 -2.99
N THR A 108 -13.89 6.96 -3.14
CA THR A 108 -13.62 5.87 -4.08
C THR A 108 -13.52 6.43 -5.50
N ARG A 109 -12.42 6.14 -6.20
CA ARG A 109 -12.25 6.56 -7.57
C ARG A 109 -12.63 5.43 -8.51
N THR A 110 -13.42 5.77 -9.52
CA THR A 110 -13.84 4.83 -10.55
C THR A 110 -12.77 4.74 -11.62
N ILE A 111 -12.39 3.52 -11.96
CA ILE A 111 -11.47 3.23 -13.07
C ILE A 111 -12.14 2.29 -14.05
N THR A 112 -11.68 2.28 -15.29
CA THR A 112 -12.18 1.38 -16.33
C THR A 112 -11.64 -0.05 -16.10
N GLU A 113 -12.30 -1.05 -16.69
CA GLU A 113 -11.80 -2.44 -16.66
C GLU A 113 -10.40 -2.55 -17.28
N ALA A 114 -10.13 -1.81 -18.35
CA ALA A 114 -8.81 -1.79 -18.97
C ALA A 114 -7.74 -1.19 -18.04
N GLN A 115 -8.06 -0.12 -17.33
CA GLN A 115 -7.17 0.49 -16.33
C GLN A 115 -6.93 -0.46 -15.15
N GLU A 116 -7.97 -1.14 -14.69
CA GLU A 116 -7.83 -2.15 -13.63
C GLU A 116 -6.90 -3.29 -14.06
N ALA A 117 -7.09 -3.82 -15.26
CA ALA A 117 -6.23 -4.88 -15.81
C ALA A 117 -4.77 -4.42 -15.92
N LYS A 118 -4.54 -3.19 -16.37
CA LYS A 118 -3.19 -2.64 -16.47
C LYS A 118 -2.57 -2.39 -15.10
N ALA A 119 -3.33 -1.86 -14.16
CA ALA A 119 -2.88 -1.67 -12.77
C ALA A 119 -2.49 -3.02 -12.14
N ARG A 120 -3.29 -4.05 -12.35
CA ARG A 120 -3.00 -5.41 -11.87
C ARG A 120 -1.71 -5.96 -12.48
N GLU A 121 -1.47 -5.69 -13.75
CA GLU A 121 -0.24 -6.09 -14.45
C GLU A 121 1.00 -5.39 -13.85
N VAL A 122 0.96 -4.06 -13.68
CA VAL A 122 2.11 -3.31 -13.14
C VAL A 122 2.38 -3.62 -11.67
N MET A 123 1.36 -4.06 -10.92
CA MET A 123 1.47 -4.46 -9.50
C MET A 123 1.56 -5.99 -9.33
N ALA A 124 1.86 -6.73 -10.39
CA ALA A 124 1.85 -8.20 -10.40
C ALA A 124 2.74 -8.82 -9.30
N ILE A 125 3.87 -8.18 -8.97
CA ILE A 125 4.77 -8.69 -7.93
C ILE A 125 4.10 -8.76 -6.56
N ASP A 126 3.20 -7.83 -6.25
CA ASP A 126 2.47 -7.84 -4.98
C ASP A 126 1.50 -9.01 -4.90
N TYR A 127 0.80 -9.31 -5.99
CA TYR A 127 -0.08 -10.49 -6.06
C TYR A 127 0.70 -11.79 -5.97
N LYS A 128 1.83 -11.87 -6.66
CA LYS A 128 2.73 -13.02 -6.59
C LYS A 128 3.23 -13.29 -5.17
N ASN A 129 3.57 -12.23 -4.44
CA ASN A 129 4.12 -12.33 -3.10
C ASN A 129 3.06 -12.34 -1.98
N GLY A 130 1.78 -12.25 -2.34
CA GLY A 130 0.67 -12.36 -1.38
C GLY A 130 0.28 -11.05 -0.69
N TRP A 131 0.75 -9.91 -1.17
CA TRP A 131 0.38 -8.59 -0.64
C TRP A 131 -0.97 -8.11 -1.21
N CYS A 132 -2.01 -8.88 -1.00
CA CYS A 132 -3.38 -8.52 -1.39
C CYS A 132 -4.38 -9.09 -0.37
N LYS A 133 -5.55 -8.45 -0.27
CA LYS A 133 -6.54 -8.79 0.76
C LYS A 133 -7.01 -10.25 0.72
N GLU A 134 -7.15 -10.83 -0.48
CA GLU A 134 -7.61 -12.20 -0.65
C GLU A 134 -6.64 -13.22 -0.05
N LEU A 135 -5.33 -13.00 -0.23
CA LEU A 135 -4.29 -13.92 0.24
C LEU A 135 -3.93 -13.69 1.71
N ILE A 136 -3.95 -12.44 2.18
CA ILE A 136 -3.66 -12.13 3.59
C ILE A 136 -4.82 -12.57 4.48
N SER A 137 -6.07 -12.32 4.10
CA SER A 137 -7.24 -12.72 4.85
C SER A 137 -7.35 -14.23 5.05
N SER A 138 -6.81 -15.04 4.12
CA SER A 138 -6.81 -16.51 4.23
C SER A 138 -5.79 -17.06 5.22
N LYS A 139 -4.85 -16.24 5.71
CA LYS A 139 -3.77 -16.63 6.61
C LYS A 139 -4.01 -16.26 8.08
N ILE A 140 -5.09 -15.55 8.35
CA ILE A 140 -5.43 -15.08 9.70
C ILE A 140 -6.41 -16.03 10.37
#